data_fae098dbff6e0a95470bc5bbde4d47a1
#
_entry.id   fae098dbff6e0a95470bc5bbde4d47a1
#
_cell.length_a   1.000
_cell.length_b   1.000
_cell.length_c   1.000
_cell.angle_alpha   90.00
_cell.angle_beta   90.00
_cell.angle_gamma   90.00
#
_symmetry.space_group_name_H-M   'P 1'
#
loop_
_entity.id
_entity.type
_entity.pdbx_description
1 polymer ?
#
loop_
_entity_poly.entity_id
_entity_poly.type
_entity_poly.pdbx_seq_one_letter_code
_entity_poly.pdbx_strand_id
1 'polypeptide(L)'
;MRMLHTKKSPVLVSGLLGILVCFTVFADETVELDKEFNKGFNTEFDKEFELLSDDRPVPNQVVHPSWFKASFLDLGDDLKEAKEANKTGIAVYFGQKDCAYCRTLMEVNLRTPDIARYMRKNFDVIPLDIWNSAEVTDLQGNVLTERQLAIREKTNFTPSFIFYDLDGNIALRLRGYYPPYAFRAALKYVVEGFYKEESLQAYMDRADPPGKFELEEMNGQPFFERPPYVLDRSHFRAERPLVVFFERKSCHACDILHTEPLAKRSVLELIEQFEVVQLDVDSDVPVLTPNGEHLTARLWAKKLGIFYTPALVFFDQSGKEIIRLDSVAGQHRLQGVMRYVLTGAYKKYPTYLEYRFGRMDTY
;
A
#
# COMPACT_ATOMS: atom_id res chain seq x y z
N MET A 1 32.96 -82.25 35.99
CA MET A 1 34.14 -82.61 35.26
C MET A 1 34.45 -81.68 34.15
N ARG A 2 35.60 -81.04 34.18
CA ARG A 2 36.24 -80.13 33.21
C ARG A 2 35.70 -78.75 33.09
N MET A 3 36.44 -77.83 33.73
CA MET A 3 36.60 -76.40 33.48
C MET A 3 37.06 -76.11 32.04
N LEU A 4 36.66 -75.03 31.46
CA LEU A 4 37.46 -74.27 30.50
C LEU A 4 37.23 -72.79 30.62
N HIS A 5 38.36 -72.13 30.93
CA HIS A 5 38.53 -70.68 31.01
C HIS A 5 38.37 -70.08 29.62
N THR A 6 37.73 -68.92 29.54
CA THR A 6 37.98 -67.95 28.46
C THR A 6 38.18 -66.55 28.98
N LYS A 7 39.30 -66.00 28.54
CA LYS A 7 39.86 -64.68 28.87
C LYS A 7 38.94 -63.49 28.49
N LYS A 8 38.86 -62.52 29.40
CA LYS A 8 38.40 -61.20 29.08
C LYS A 8 39.52 -60.43 28.36
N SER A 9 39.23 -59.80 27.22
CA SER A 9 40.01 -58.74 26.60
C SER A 9 39.26 -57.40 26.75
N PRO A 10 39.96 -56.29 27.04
CA PRO A 10 39.29 -55.00 27.16
C PRO A 10 39.06 -54.36 25.79
N VAL A 11 37.83 -53.95 25.53
CA VAL A 11 37.49 -53.10 24.38
C VAL A 11 37.67 -51.66 24.79
N LEU A 12 38.61 -50.98 24.12
CA LEU A 12 38.82 -49.53 24.20
C LEU A 12 37.54 -48.80 23.86
N VAL A 13 37.05 -48.00 24.79
CA VAL A 13 36.12 -46.91 24.54
C VAL A 13 36.93 -45.65 24.21
N SER A 14 37.10 -45.39 22.94
CA SER A 14 37.64 -44.10 22.46
C SER A 14 36.97 -43.78 21.13
N GLY A 15 36.12 -42.74 21.08
CA GLY A 15 35.60 -42.27 19.79
C GLY A 15 34.15 -41.76 19.80
N LEU A 16 33.72 -40.99 20.80
CA LEU A 16 32.40 -40.33 20.75
C LEU A 16 32.34 -38.91 21.37
N LEU A 17 33.50 -38.25 21.46
CA LEU A 17 33.53 -36.85 21.97
C LEU A 17 33.87 -35.80 20.92
N GLY A 18 34.07 -36.20 19.65
CA GLY A 18 34.52 -35.29 18.60
C GLY A 18 33.42 -34.71 17.70
N ILE A 19 32.17 -35.22 17.74
CA ILE A 19 31.11 -34.85 16.78
C ILE A 19 30.09 -33.86 17.39
N LEU A 20 30.03 -33.73 18.71
CA LEU A 20 29.06 -32.86 19.39
C LEU A 20 29.46 -31.36 19.42
N VAL A 21 30.75 -31.05 19.23
CA VAL A 21 31.25 -29.65 19.29
C VAL A 21 31.08 -28.93 17.93
N CYS A 22 30.97 -29.65 16.81
CA CYS A 22 30.88 -29.05 15.49
C CYS A 22 29.44 -28.55 15.13
N PHE A 23 28.40 -29.12 15.77
CA PHE A 23 27.00 -28.71 15.48
C PHE A 23 26.54 -27.48 16.28
N THR A 24 27.14 -27.16 17.42
CA THR A 24 26.77 -26.01 18.21
C THR A 24 27.34 -24.70 17.67
N VAL A 25 28.50 -24.72 16.99
CA VAL A 25 29.13 -23.52 16.42
C VAL A 25 28.40 -23.05 15.15
N PHE A 26 27.89 -23.99 14.32
CA PHE A 26 27.14 -23.61 13.10
C PHE A 26 25.72 -23.10 13.39
N ALA A 27 25.10 -23.52 14.48
CA ALA A 27 23.76 -23.04 14.86
C ALA A 27 23.81 -21.62 15.44
N ASP A 28 24.92 -21.24 16.09
CA ASP A 28 25.08 -19.92 16.71
C ASP A 28 25.43 -18.84 15.67
N GLU A 29 26.28 -19.16 14.68
CA GLU A 29 26.61 -18.24 13.59
C GLU A 29 25.40 -17.94 12.68
N THR A 30 24.52 -18.91 12.41
CA THR A 30 23.31 -18.66 11.59
C THR A 30 22.28 -17.81 12.32
N VAL A 31 22.12 -17.96 13.62
CA VAL A 31 21.23 -17.15 14.45
C VAL A 31 21.74 -15.71 14.61
N GLU A 32 23.05 -15.50 14.63
CA GLU A 32 23.65 -14.18 14.73
C GLU A 32 23.60 -13.43 13.39
N LEU A 33 23.83 -14.13 12.27
CA LEU A 33 23.65 -13.59 10.91
C LEU A 33 22.18 -13.20 10.61
N ASP A 34 21.23 -14.03 11.05
CA ASP A 34 19.81 -13.70 10.92
C ASP A 34 19.39 -12.50 11.79
N LYS A 35 19.99 -12.33 12.95
CA LYS A 35 19.76 -11.15 13.81
C LYS A 35 20.37 -9.87 13.24
N GLU A 36 21.57 -9.92 12.66
CA GLU A 36 22.20 -8.76 12.01
C GLU A 36 21.46 -8.41 10.70
N PHE A 37 21.06 -9.40 9.92
CA PHE A 37 20.26 -9.20 8.70
C PHE A 37 18.90 -8.57 9.03
N ASN A 38 18.17 -9.09 10.01
CA ASN A 38 16.90 -8.53 10.44
C ASN A 38 17.03 -7.14 11.07
N LYS A 39 18.14 -6.88 11.81
CA LYS A 39 18.39 -5.56 12.39
C LYS A 39 18.75 -4.53 11.33
N GLY A 40 19.51 -4.90 10.28
CA GLY A 40 19.80 -4.05 9.15
C GLY A 40 18.56 -3.77 8.30
N PHE A 41 17.76 -4.79 8.06
CA PHE A 41 16.50 -4.69 7.31
C PHE A 41 15.49 -3.78 8.02
N ASN A 42 15.29 -3.95 9.32
CA ASN A 42 14.38 -3.11 10.10
C ASN A 42 14.86 -1.65 10.17
N THR A 43 16.16 -1.39 10.36
CA THR A 43 16.67 -0.01 10.43
C THR A 43 16.60 0.75 9.11
N GLU A 44 16.70 0.08 7.98
CA GLU A 44 16.56 0.72 6.65
C GLU A 44 15.09 0.96 6.32
N PHE A 45 14.22 0.02 6.68
CA PHE A 45 12.77 0.13 6.54
C PHE A 45 12.19 1.20 7.48
N ASP A 46 12.66 1.27 8.72
CA ASP A 46 12.25 2.31 9.70
C ASP A 46 12.64 3.71 9.24
N LYS A 47 13.82 3.90 8.66
CA LYS A 47 14.23 5.18 8.07
C LYS A 47 13.39 5.59 6.87
N GLU A 48 12.98 4.63 6.04
CA GLU A 48 12.09 4.88 4.90
C GLU A 48 10.72 5.38 5.39
N PHE A 49 10.17 4.76 6.43
CA PHE A 49 8.88 5.16 7.00
C PHE A 49 8.95 6.47 7.81
N GLU A 50 10.05 6.75 8.49
CA GLU A 50 10.26 8.04 9.17
C GLU A 50 10.24 9.21 8.18
N LEU A 51 10.82 9.03 6.98
CA LEU A 51 10.71 9.97 5.86
C LEU A 51 9.28 10.13 5.33
N LEU A 52 8.42 9.12 5.51
CA LEU A 52 7.05 9.11 5.03
C LEU A 52 6.05 9.68 6.03
N SER A 53 6.38 9.75 7.31
CA SER A 53 5.51 10.34 8.33
C SER A 53 5.34 11.86 8.16
N ASP A 54 6.36 12.54 7.65
CA ASP A 54 6.32 13.95 7.27
C ASP A 54 6.08 14.10 5.77
N ASP A 55 4.82 13.99 5.37
CA ASP A 55 4.38 14.12 3.97
C ASP A 55 4.03 15.56 3.57
N ARG A 56 4.61 16.56 4.25
CA ARG A 56 4.50 17.97 3.86
C ARG A 56 5.09 18.18 2.46
N PRO A 57 4.54 19.15 1.68
CA PRO A 57 5.15 19.53 0.41
C PRO A 57 6.63 19.88 0.60
N VAL A 58 7.48 19.28 -0.21
CA VAL A 58 8.92 19.51 -0.15
C VAL A 58 9.32 20.38 -1.33
N PRO A 59 9.92 21.56 -1.11
CA PRO A 59 10.26 22.52 -2.17
C PRO A 59 11.44 22.01 -3.01
N ASN A 60 11.25 20.96 -3.79
CA ASN A 60 12.23 20.42 -4.73
C ASN A 60 11.54 19.75 -5.91
N GLN A 61 12.00 20.01 -7.09
CA GLN A 61 11.49 19.35 -8.28
C GLN A 61 11.78 17.84 -8.22
N VAL A 62 10.73 17.05 -8.41
CA VAL A 62 10.86 15.59 -8.56
C VAL A 62 11.56 15.30 -9.88
N VAL A 63 12.72 14.64 -9.82
CA VAL A 63 13.49 14.25 -11.00
C VAL A 63 13.08 12.84 -11.43
N HIS A 64 12.51 12.73 -12.63
CA HIS A 64 12.15 11.44 -13.20
C HIS A 64 13.39 10.69 -13.68
N PRO A 65 13.40 9.35 -13.62
CA PRO A 65 14.44 8.55 -14.24
C PRO A 65 14.55 8.84 -15.75
N SER A 66 15.77 8.86 -16.29
CA SER A 66 16.02 9.14 -17.70
C SER A 66 15.40 8.12 -18.68
N TRP A 67 14.97 6.98 -18.17
CA TRP A 67 14.30 5.94 -18.96
C TRP A 67 12.76 6.10 -19.01
N PHE A 68 12.19 7.11 -18.34
CA PHE A 68 10.80 7.49 -18.58
C PHE A 68 10.66 7.97 -20.01
N LYS A 69 9.55 7.61 -20.64
CA LYS A 69 9.32 7.92 -22.05
C LYS A 69 9.13 9.42 -22.25
N ALA A 70 9.88 9.98 -23.18
CA ALA A 70 9.60 11.30 -23.73
C ALA A 70 8.42 11.16 -24.72
N SER A 71 7.20 11.27 -24.21
CA SER A 71 5.98 11.16 -25.00
C SER A 71 5.53 12.52 -25.53
N PHE A 72 4.85 12.51 -26.68
CA PHE A 72 4.08 13.64 -27.19
C PHE A 72 2.68 13.70 -26.56
N LEU A 73 2.41 12.87 -25.55
CA LEU A 73 1.16 12.76 -24.80
C LEU A 73 -0.04 12.30 -25.65
N ASP A 74 0.22 11.51 -26.70
CA ASP A 74 -0.77 10.67 -27.34
C ASP A 74 -0.62 9.24 -26.83
N LEU A 75 -1.54 8.84 -25.94
CA LEU A 75 -1.45 7.53 -25.29
C LEU A 75 -1.71 6.39 -26.26
N GLY A 76 -2.43 6.65 -27.37
CA GLY A 76 -2.66 5.67 -28.41
C GLY A 76 -1.40 5.35 -29.20
N ASP A 77 -0.65 6.38 -29.58
CA ASP A 77 0.66 6.22 -30.23
C ASP A 77 1.68 5.59 -29.26
N ASP A 78 1.71 6.02 -27.99
CA ASP A 78 2.56 5.43 -26.96
C ASP A 78 2.31 3.92 -26.78
N LEU A 79 1.03 3.50 -26.80
CA LEU A 79 0.64 2.09 -26.69
C LEU A 79 1.06 1.28 -27.92
N LYS A 80 0.95 1.86 -29.11
CA LYS A 80 1.40 1.24 -30.35
C LYS A 80 2.91 1.03 -30.34
N GLU A 81 3.69 2.05 -29.93
CA GLU A 81 5.14 1.94 -29.81
C GLU A 81 5.55 0.90 -28.76
N ALA A 82 4.85 0.83 -27.62
CA ALA A 82 5.09 -0.19 -26.61
C ALA A 82 4.85 -1.62 -27.17
N LYS A 83 3.83 -1.79 -28.00
CA LYS A 83 3.52 -3.06 -28.68
C LYS A 83 4.64 -3.43 -29.68
N GLU A 84 5.09 -2.49 -30.48
CA GLU A 84 6.21 -2.69 -31.42
C GLU A 84 7.52 -3.04 -30.70
N ALA A 85 7.73 -2.49 -29.49
CA ALA A 85 8.86 -2.79 -28.62
C ALA A 85 8.73 -4.09 -27.80
N ASN A 86 7.67 -4.89 -28.04
CA ASN A 86 7.35 -6.13 -27.30
C ASN A 86 7.26 -5.93 -25.79
N LYS A 87 6.69 -4.81 -25.35
CA LYS A 87 6.38 -4.55 -23.93
C LYS A 87 5.02 -5.13 -23.57
N THR A 88 4.72 -5.16 -22.27
CA THR A 88 3.43 -5.62 -21.74
C THR A 88 2.34 -4.55 -21.90
N GLY A 89 2.71 -3.29 -21.96
CA GLY A 89 1.81 -2.17 -22.12
C GLY A 89 2.46 -0.83 -21.78
N ILE A 90 1.63 0.14 -21.40
CA ILE A 90 2.09 1.44 -20.92
C ILE A 90 1.72 1.64 -19.45
N ALA A 91 2.52 2.44 -18.72
CA ALA A 91 2.27 2.86 -17.35
C ALA A 91 2.19 4.38 -17.30
N VAL A 92 0.99 4.93 -17.15
CA VAL A 92 0.79 6.37 -16.98
C VAL A 92 1.03 6.73 -15.52
N TYR A 93 2.07 7.49 -15.27
CA TYR A 93 2.45 7.99 -13.95
C TYR A 93 1.87 9.38 -13.73
N PHE A 94 1.15 9.57 -12.63
CA PHE A 94 0.63 10.86 -12.20
C PHE A 94 1.44 11.34 -11.01
N GLY A 95 2.19 12.42 -11.21
CA GLY A 95 2.99 13.07 -10.19
C GLY A 95 2.64 14.54 -10.03
N GLN A 96 3.42 15.24 -9.23
CA GLN A 96 3.39 16.69 -9.07
C GLN A 96 4.73 17.20 -8.55
N LYS A 97 4.98 18.49 -8.70
CA LYS A 97 6.07 19.17 -7.99
C LYS A 97 5.84 19.10 -6.48
N ASP A 98 6.89 19.25 -5.71
CA ASP A 98 6.83 19.35 -4.23
C ASP A 98 6.13 18.17 -3.56
N CYS A 99 6.23 16.98 -4.16
CA CYS A 99 5.60 15.75 -3.70
C CYS A 99 6.61 14.85 -2.97
N ALA A 100 6.52 14.77 -1.65
CA ALA A 100 7.40 13.92 -0.84
C ALA A 100 7.35 12.46 -1.29
N TYR A 101 6.14 11.88 -1.40
CA TYR A 101 5.96 10.49 -1.84
C TYR A 101 6.40 10.23 -3.30
N CYS A 102 6.27 11.23 -4.18
CA CYS A 102 6.79 11.09 -5.55
C CYS A 102 8.31 10.99 -5.53
N ARG A 103 8.96 11.79 -4.69
CA ARG A 103 10.41 11.70 -4.49
C ARG A 103 10.81 10.34 -3.92
N THR A 104 10.13 9.87 -2.87
CA THR A 104 10.39 8.55 -2.30
C THR A 104 10.22 7.44 -3.36
N LEU A 105 9.17 7.49 -4.18
CA LEU A 105 9.03 6.56 -5.31
C LEU A 105 10.26 6.57 -6.22
N MET A 106 10.76 7.76 -6.61
CA MET A 106 11.92 7.88 -7.50
C MET A 106 13.20 7.42 -6.84
N GLU A 107 13.40 7.77 -5.56
CA GLU A 107 14.66 7.55 -4.84
C GLU A 107 14.76 6.17 -4.19
N VAL A 108 13.65 5.54 -3.86
CA VAL A 108 13.60 4.21 -3.23
C VAL A 108 13.19 3.15 -4.25
N ASN A 109 11.91 3.15 -4.67
CA ASN A 109 11.41 2.08 -5.54
C ASN A 109 12.15 2.02 -6.89
N LEU A 110 12.26 3.17 -7.57
CA LEU A 110 12.83 3.22 -8.92
C LEU A 110 14.35 3.31 -8.95
N ARG A 111 15.01 3.45 -7.81
CA ARG A 111 16.46 3.21 -7.66
C ARG A 111 16.77 1.74 -7.37
N THR A 112 15.82 0.97 -6.88
CA THR A 112 15.98 -0.48 -6.65
C THR A 112 16.17 -1.19 -7.99
N PRO A 113 17.34 -1.82 -8.26
CA PRO A 113 17.73 -2.20 -9.63
C PRO A 113 16.83 -3.23 -10.28
N ASP A 114 16.24 -4.15 -9.51
CA ASP A 114 15.32 -5.17 -10.02
C ASP A 114 13.96 -4.55 -10.40
N ILE A 115 13.42 -3.64 -9.59
CA ILE A 115 12.16 -2.92 -9.86
C ILE A 115 12.33 -2.05 -11.12
N ALA A 116 13.36 -1.22 -11.17
CA ALA A 116 13.62 -0.33 -12.29
C ALA A 116 13.79 -1.10 -13.60
N ARG A 117 14.57 -2.19 -13.57
CA ARG A 117 14.82 -3.05 -14.73
C ARG A 117 13.54 -3.75 -15.19
N TYR A 118 12.75 -4.26 -14.24
CA TYR A 118 11.51 -4.97 -14.53
C TYR A 118 10.47 -4.03 -15.14
N MET A 119 10.32 -2.82 -14.56
CA MET A 119 9.40 -1.81 -15.04
C MET A 119 9.78 -1.30 -16.44
N ARG A 120 11.06 -0.94 -16.66
CA ARG A 120 11.58 -0.49 -17.95
C ARG A 120 11.45 -1.54 -19.05
N LYS A 121 11.64 -2.83 -18.71
CA LYS A 121 11.52 -3.94 -19.67
C LYS A 121 10.08 -4.11 -20.15
N ASN A 122 9.10 -3.95 -19.24
CA ASN A 122 7.71 -4.34 -19.50
C ASN A 122 6.79 -3.16 -19.86
N PHE A 123 7.16 -1.92 -19.53
CA PHE A 123 6.30 -0.76 -19.75
C PHE A 123 7.04 0.41 -20.38
N ASP A 124 6.35 1.17 -21.22
CA ASP A 124 6.66 2.58 -21.44
C ASP A 124 6.02 3.39 -20.32
N VAL A 125 6.82 4.17 -19.59
CA VAL A 125 6.32 4.98 -18.47
C VAL A 125 6.18 6.42 -18.92
N ILE A 126 4.93 6.89 -18.98
CA ILE A 126 4.58 8.25 -19.41
C ILE A 126 4.30 9.11 -18.18
N PRO A 127 5.16 10.10 -17.86
CA PRO A 127 4.94 10.99 -16.74
C PRO A 127 3.96 12.11 -17.08
N LEU A 128 2.96 12.31 -16.20
CA LEU A 128 2.03 13.41 -16.21
C LEU A 128 2.12 14.20 -14.89
N ASP A 129 2.00 15.53 -14.97
CA ASP A 129 1.87 16.39 -13.80
C ASP A 129 0.40 16.78 -13.61
N ILE A 130 -0.18 16.38 -12.47
CA ILE A 130 -1.61 16.62 -12.18
C ILE A 130 -1.98 18.12 -12.15
N TRP A 131 -1.00 19.04 -12.08
CA TRP A 131 -1.22 20.49 -12.07
C TRP A 131 -1.08 21.12 -13.44
N ASN A 132 -0.54 20.38 -14.41
CA ASN A 132 -0.25 20.89 -15.73
C ASN A 132 -1.52 20.97 -16.60
N SER A 133 -1.47 21.88 -17.57
CA SER A 133 -2.52 22.10 -18.57
C SER A 133 -2.12 21.65 -19.99
N ALA A 134 -1.01 20.91 -20.13
CA ALA A 134 -0.64 20.34 -21.43
C ALA A 134 -1.74 19.35 -21.90
N GLU A 135 -1.96 19.31 -23.20
CA GLU A 135 -2.95 18.42 -23.81
C GLU A 135 -2.45 16.98 -23.84
N VAL A 136 -3.33 16.06 -23.52
CA VAL A 136 -3.13 14.62 -23.59
C VAL A 136 -4.25 14.02 -24.41
N THR A 137 -3.92 13.23 -25.42
CA THR A 137 -4.89 12.39 -26.14
C THR A 137 -4.98 11.04 -25.43
N ASP A 138 -6.14 10.69 -24.92
CA ASP A 138 -6.34 9.40 -24.25
C ASP A 138 -6.48 8.23 -25.26
N LEU A 139 -6.57 7.00 -24.74
CA LEU A 139 -6.71 5.78 -25.56
C LEU A 139 -8.03 5.72 -26.37
N GLN A 140 -9.01 6.58 -26.08
CA GLN A 140 -10.26 6.70 -26.81
C GLN A 140 -10.24 7.86 -27.82
N GLY A 141 -9.11 8.57 -27.94
CA GLY A 141 -8.95 9.72 -28.83
C GLY A 141 -9.52 11.04 -28.29
N ASN A 142 -9.90 11.11 -27.00
CA ASN A 142 -10.34 12.35 -26.40
C ASN A 142 -9.14 13.21 -26.02
N VAL A 143 -9.19 14.51 -26.35
CA VAL A 143 -8.19 15.49 -25.98
C VAL A 143 -8.59 16.13 -24.64
N LEU A 144 -7.74 16.00 -23.64
CA LEU A 144 -7.93 16.48 -22.28
C LEU A 144 -6.64 17.18 -21.82
N THR A 145 -6.73 18.04 -20.80
CA THR A 145 -5.48 18.43 -20.12
C THR A 145 -5.01 17.32 -19.17
N GLU A 146 -3.70 17.28 -18.83
CA GLU A 146 -3.17 16.35 -17.84
C GLU A 146 -3.99 16.39 -16.54
N ARG A 147 -4.37 17.58 -16.09
CA ARG A 147 -5.26 17.82 -14.94
C ARG A 147 -6.64 17.17 -15.12
N GLN A 148 -7.28 17.38 -16.27
CA GLN A 148 -8.61 16.80 -16.55
C GLN A 148 -8.56 15.29 -16.59
N LEU A 149 -7.49 14.73 -17.18
CA LEU A 149 -7.27 13.28 -17.19
C LEU A 149 -7.10 12.76 -15.75
N ALA A 150 -6.30 13.42 -14.92
CA ALA A 150 -6.11 13.04 -13.52
C ALA A 150 -7.41 13.07 -12.71
N ILE A 151 -8.27 14.07 -12.93
CA ILE A 151 -9.59 14.17 -12.28
C ILE A 151 -10.50 13.02 -12.75
N ARG A 152 -10.59 12.79 -14.05
CA ARG A 152 -11.42 11.72 -14.65
C ARG A 152 -11.03 10.36 -14.11
N GLU A 153 -9.73 10.09 -13.99
CA GLU A 153 -9.18 8.83 -13.50
C GLU A 153 -9.20 8.73 -11.97
N LYS A 154 -9.68 9.78 -11.27
CA LYS A 154 -9.75 9.84 -9.79
C LYS A 154 -8.40 9.60 -9.12
N THR A 155 -7.33 10.18 -9.67
CA THR A 155 -5.99 10.13 -9.09
C THR A 155 -5.86 11.13 -7.94
N ASN A 156 -6.59 10.87 -6.85
CA ASN A 156 -6.69 11.77 -5.69
C ASN A 156 -5.36 12.01 -4.98
N PHE A 157 -4.42 11.08 -5.14
CA PHE A 157 -3.12 11.10 -4.47
C PHE A 157 -2.00 10.91 -5.49
N THR A 158 -0.85 11.51 -5.23
CA THR A 158 0.39 11.31 -5.97
C THR A 158 1.43 10.68 -5.06
N PRO A 159 2.30 9.79 -5.59
CA PRO A 159 2.28 9.28 -6.96
C PRO A 159 1.07 8.37 -7.21
N SER A 160 0.62 8.28 -8.45
CA SER A 160 -0.32 7.23 -8.87
C SER A 160 0.12 6.64 -10.20
N PHE A 161 -0.26 5.38 -10.44
CA PHE A 161 -0.05 4.71 -11.71
C PHE A 161 -1.35 4.13 -12.25
N ILE A 162 -1.52 4.23 -13.56
CA ILE A 162 -2.49 3.42 -14.30
C ILE A 162 -1.71 2.59 -15.31
N PHE A 163 -1.81 1.28 -15.16
CA PHE A 163 -1.22 0.32 -16.09
C PHE A 163 -2.28 -0.08 -17.10
N TYR A 164 -1.97 0.11 -18.37
CA TYR A 164 -2.79 -0.33 -19.51
C TYR A 164 -2.10 -1.50 -20.20
N ASP A 165 -2.88 -2.53 -20.55
CA ASP A 165 -2.41 -3.63 -21.39
C ASP A 165 -2.35 -3.21 -22.86
N LEU A 166 -1.87 -4.11 -23.73
CA LEU A 166 -1.72 -3.84 -25.17
C LEU A 166 -3.04 -3.71 -25.93
N ASP A 167 -4.15 -4.05 -25.30
CA ASP A 167 -5.51 -3.87 -25.85
C ASP A 167 -6.13 -2.54 -25.35
N GLY A 168 -5.40 -1.76 -24.56
CA GLY A 168 -5.86 -0.50 -23.99
C GLY A 168 -6.76 -0.65 -22.77
N ASN A 169 -6.91 -1.86 -22.22
CA ASN A 169 -7.67 -2.07 -21.01
C ASN A 169 -6.83 -1.71 -19.78
N ILE A 170 -7.49 -1.25 -18.72
CA ILE A 170 -6.83 -0.98 -17.46
C ILE A 170 -6.56 -2.31 -16.74
N ALA A 171 -5.29 -2.66 -16.63
CA ALA A 171 -4.83 -3.82 -15.89
C ALA A 171 -4.76 -3.56 -14.38
N LEU A 172 -4.34 -2.34 -13.98
CA LEU A 172 -4.23 -1.97 -12.57
C LEU A 172 -4.22 -0.46 -12.37
N ARG A 173 -4.80 -0.01 -11.26
CA ARG A 173 -4.63 1.35 -10.70
C ARG A 173 -3.97 1.27 -9.33
N LEU A 174 -2.81 1.92 -9.18
CA LEU A 174 -2.18 2.16 -7.89
C LEU A 174 -2.34 3.63 -7.53
N ARG A 175 -2.97 3.91 -6.39
CA ARG A 175 -3.26 5.28 -5.92
C ARG A 175 -2.49 5.58 -4.65
N GLY A 176 -1.44 6.39 -4.76
CA GLY A 176 -0.55 6.71 -3.65
C GLY A 176 0.76 5.93 -3.70
N TYR A 177 1.54 6.05 -2.65
CA TYR A 177 2.83 5.38 -2.51
C TYR A 177 2.65 4.00 -1.86
N TYR A 178 3.33 3.02 -2.40
CA TYR A 178 3.45 1.66 -1.86
C TYR A 178 4.92 1.32 -1.66
N PRO A 179 5.29 0.65 -0.56
CA PRO A 179 6.66 0.20 -0.34
C PRO A 179 7.17 -0.71 -1.45
N PRO A 180 8.50 -0.87 -1.61
CA PRO A 180 9.09 -1.65 -2.70
C PRO A 180 8.54 -3.06 -2.86
N TYR A 181 8.25 -3.77 -1.75
CA TYR A 181 7.72 -5.13 -1.81
C TYR A 181 6.31 -5.16 -2.44
N ALA A 182 5.41 -4.27 -2.00
CA ALA A 182 4.04 -4.19 -2.51
C ALA A 182 4.02 -3.69 -3.96
N PHE A 183 4.86 -2.71 -4.28
CA PHE A 183 5.01 -2.21 -5.65
C PHE A 183 5.55 -3.28 -6.60
N ARG A 184 6.55 -4.07 -6.17
CA ARG A 184 7.08 -5.21 -6.93
C ARG A 184 6.01 -6.27 -7.19
N ALA A 185 5.21 -6.61 -6.18
CA ALA A 185 4.12 -7.57 -6.31
C ALA A 185 3.06 -7.07 -7.31
N ALA A 186 2.69 -5.78 -7.24
CA ALA A 186 1.77 -5.17 -8.18
C ALA A 186 2.29 -5.19 -9.63
N LEU A 187 3.58 -4.95 -9.85
CA LEU A 187 4.20 -5.06 -11.18
C LEU A 187 4.12 -6.48 -11.73
N LYS A 188 4.43 -7.49 -10.90
CA LYS A 188 4.32 -8.91 -11.29
C LYS A 188 2.88 -9.29 -11.62
N TYR A 189 1.94 -8.88 -10.79
CA TYR A 189 0.50 -9.11 -11.01
C TYR A 189 0.05 -8.65 -12.41
N VAL A 190 0.52 -7.48 -12.86
CA VAL A 190 0.18 -6.98 -14.20
C VAL A 190 0.93 -7.73 -15.29
N VAL A 191 2.25 -7.87 -15.17
CA VAL A 191 3.11 -8.45 -16.22
C VAL A 191 2.80 -9.93 -16.46
N GLU A 192 2.50 -10.68 -15.41
CA GLU A 192 2.17 -12.11 -15.47
C GLU A 192 0.70 -12.35 -15.83
N GLY A 193 -0.11 -11.28 -15.96
CA GLY A 193 -1.48 -11.36 -16.46
C GLY A 193 -2.54 -11.76 -15.42
N PHE A 194 -2.16 -11.86 -14.13
CA PHE A 194 -3.08 -12.26 -13.06
C PHE A 194 -4.30 -11.32 -12.91
N TYR A 195 -4.18 -10.06 -13.33
CA TYR A 195 -5.30 -9.11 -13.33
C TYR A 195 -6.52 -9.58 -14.14
N LYS A 196 -6.32 -10.55 -15.05
CA LYS A 196 -7.40 -11.18 -15.84
C LYS A 196 -8.12 -12.30 -15.10
N GLU A 197 -7.49 -12.85 -14.06
CA GLU A 197 -7.94 -14.07 -13.37
C GLU A 197 -8.42 -13.80 -11.94
N GLU A 198 -7.73 -12.91 -11.23
CA GLU A 198 -8.00 -12.64 -9.82
C GLU A 198 -7.81 -11.17 -9.47
N SER A 199 -8.34 -10.74 -8.30
CA SER A 199 -8.08 -9.39 -7.78
C SER A 199 -6.64 -9.27 -7.23
N LEU A 200 -6.10 -8.04 -7.21
CA LEU A 200 -4.78 -7.79 -6.60
C LEU A 200 -4.75 -8.25 -5.14
N GLN A 201 -5.85 -8.09 -4.39
CA GLN A 201 -5.96 -8.59 -3.02
C GLN A 201 -5.75 -10.12 -2.96
N ALA A 202 -6.47 -10.89 -3.78
CA ALA A 202 -6.34 -12.35 -3.78
C ALA A 202 -4.92 -12.79 -4.18
N TYR A 203 -4.31 -12.07 -5.13
CA TYR A 203 -2.92 -12.29 -5.51
C TYR A 203 -1.96 -12.01 -4.35
N MET A 204 -2.11 -10.88 -3.64
CA MET A 204 -1.27 -10.51 -2.51
C MET A 204 -1.41 -11.50 -1.35
N ASP A 205 -2.63 -11.89 -0.99
CA ASP A 205 -2.90 -12.86 0.08
C ASP A 205 -2.23 -14.23 -0.19
N ARG A 206 -2.08 -14.59 -1.46
CA ARG A 206 -1.40 -15.82 -1.87
C ARG A 206 0.11 -15.65 -2.00
N ALA A 207 0.57 -14.50 -2.50
CA ALA A 207 2.00 -14.23 -2.76
C ALA A 207 2.77 -13.88 -1.49
N ASP A 208 2.10 -13.25 -0.53
CA ASP A 208 2.64 -12.85 0.77
C ASP A 208 1.60 -13.15 1.86
N PRO A 209 1.38 -14.44 2.17
CA PRO A 209 0.41 -14.80 3.19
C PRO A 209 0.82 -14.20 4.54
N PRO A 210 -0.14 -13.64 5.30
CA PRO A 210 0.14 -13.05 6.60
C PRO A 210 0.86 -14.06 7.49
N GLY A 211 1.92 -13.62 8.14
CA GLY A 211 2.67 -14.43 9.10
C GLY A 211 1.73 -14.94 10.18
N LYS A 212 1.76 -16.24 10.47
CA LYS A 212 0.97 -16.86 11.53
C LYS A 212 1.59 -16.55 12.89
N PHE A 213 1.52 -15.31 13.33
CA PHE A 213 1.90 -14.92 14.69
C PHE A 213 0.62 -14.83 15.53
N GLU A 214 0.35 -15.87 16.31
CA GLU A 214 -0.88 -16.00 17.11
C GLU A 214 -0.97 -15.07 18.32
N LEU A 215 0.08 -14.27 18.62
CA LEU A 215 0.23 -13.55 19.89
C LEU A 215 0.25 -12.03 19.78
N GLU A 216 0.17 -11.44 18.58
CA GLU A 216 0.17 -9.99 18.46
C GLU A 216 -1.25 -9.43 18.48
N GLU A 217 -1.43 -8.39 19.28
CA GLU A 217 -2.66 -7.61 19.35
C GLU A 217 -2.62 -6.49 18.32
N MET A 218 -3.79 -6.01 17.90
CA MET A 218 -3.90 -4.82 17.07
C MET A 218 -3.59 -3.56 17.89
N ASN A 219 -3.14 -2.50 17.21
CA ASN A 219 -2.89 -1.21 17.83
C ASN A 219 -4.19 -0.61 18.38
N GLY A 220 -4.40 -0.67 19.70
CA GLY A 220 -5.57 -0.10 20.35
C GLY A 220 -5.45 1.41 20.52
N GLN A 221 -6.57 2.14 20.31
CA GLN A 221 -6.67 3.58 20.60
C GLN A 221 -7.97 3.87 21.36
N PRO A 222 -7.99 4.88 22.25
CA PRO A 222 -9.17 5.19 23.06
C PRO A 222 -10.40 5.63 22.24
N PHE A 223 -10.19 6.13 21.02
CA PHE A 223 -11.25 6.61 20.13
C PHE A 223 -11.89 5.51 19.28
N PHE A 224 -11.40 4.27 19.32
CA PHE A 224 -12.03 3.16 18.60
C PHE A 224 -13.29 2.68 19.31
N GLU A 225 -14.36 2.60 18.55
CA GLU A 225 -15.61 1.96 19.01
C GLU A 225 -15.37 0.46 19.25
N ARG A 226 -16.09 -0.05 20.24
CA ARG A 226 -16.03 -1.48 20.63
C ARG A 226 -17.13 -2.28 19.94
N PRO A 227 -16.93 -3.59 19.71
CA PRO A 227 -18.01 -4.44 19.23
C PRO A 227 -19.21 -4.44 20.21
N PRO A 228 -20.46 -4.66 19.73
CA PRO A 228 -20.81 -5.08 18.36
C PRO A 228 -20.76 -3.92 17.35
N TYR A 229 -20.24 -4.21 16.13
CA TYR A 229 -20.14 -3.20 15.07
C TYR A 229 -21.43 -3.09 14.27
N VAL A 230 -22.32 -2.19 14.70
CA VAL A 230 -23.61 -1.89 14.06
C VAL A 230 -23.48 -0.54 13.36
N LEU A 231 -23.03 -0.55 12.09
CA LEU A 231 -22.67 0.66 11.34
C LEU A 231 -23.75 1.08 10.34
N ASP A 232 -24.91 0.40 10.35
CA ASP A 232 -26.00 0.65 9.39
C ASP A 232 -26.51 2.08 9.46
N ARG A 233 -26.55 2.72 8.30
CA ARG A 233 -27.03 4.10 8.08
C ARG A 233 -28.03 4.17 6.93
N SER A 234 -28.50 3.00 6.46
CA SER A 234 -29.40 2.90 5.32
C SER A 234 -30.79 3.46 5.63
N HIS A 235 -31.20 3.40 6.88
CA HIS A 235 -32.53 3.89 7.34
C HIS A 235 -32.45 5.22 8.07
N PHE A 236 -31.40 5.46 8.85
CA PHE A 236 -31.20 6.67 9.64
C PHE A 236 -29.79 7.20 9.47
N ARG A 237 -29.68 8.49 9.23
CA ARG A 237 -28.39 9.15 9.16
C ARG A 237 -27.75 9.22 10.53
N ALA A 238 -26.47 8.91 10.62
CA ALA A 238 -25.70 9.14 11.83
C ALA A 238 -25.39 10.63 12.04
N GLU A 239 -25.06 11.01 13.28
CA GLU A 239 -24.66 12.36 13.61
C GLU A 239 -23.28 12.69 13.06
N ARG A 240 -22.34 11.74 13.18
CA ARG A 240 -20.95 11.90 12.73
C ARG A 240 -20.67 11.08 11.47
N PRO A 241 -19.75 11.51 10.59
CA PRO A 241 -19.23 10.66 9.54
C PRO A 241 -18.45 9.48 10.16
N LEU A 242 -18.27 8.40 9.40
CA LEU A 242 -17.58 7.19 9.84
C LEU A 242 -16.21 7.10 9.16
N VAL A 243 -15.22 6.68 9.91
CA VAL A 243 -13.98 6.16 9.34
C VAL A 243 -13.71 4.75 9.86
N VAL A 244 -13.44 3.83 8.94
CA VAL A 244 -13.08 2.45 9.25
C VAL A 244 -11.62 2.22 8.91
N PHE A 245 -10.87 1.82 9.91
CA PHE A 245 -9.48 1.39 9.80
C PHE A 245 -9.49 -0.12 9.54
N PHE A 246 -9.06 -0.51 8.36
CA PHE A 246 -8.80 -1.89 8.02
C PHE A 246 -7.32 -2.15 8.25
N GLU A 247 -7.03 -2.93 9.25
CA GLU A 247 -5.68 -3.20 9.72
C GLU A 247 -5.47 -4.71 9.86
N ARG A 248 -4.25 -5.09 10.20
CA ARG A 248 -3.85 -6.48 10.43
C ARG A 248 -2.97 -6.54 11.66
N LYS A 249 -3.01 -7.65 12.36
CA LYS A 249 -1.99 -7.96 13.36
C LYS A 249 -0.63 -8.07 12.67
N SER A 250 0.45 -7.81 13.39
CA SER A 250 1.82 -7.83 12.84
C SER A 250 1.98 -6.94 11.59
N CYS A 251 1.42 -5.75 11.65
CA CYS A 251 1.45 -4.80 10.55
C CYS A 251 2.32 -3.60 10.91
N HIS A 252 3.58 -3.62 10.51
CA HIS A 252 4.51 -2.53 10.79
C HIS A 252 4.03 -1.17 10.27
N ALA A 253 3.42 -1.12 9.08
CA ALA A 253 2.84 0.12 8.56
C ALA A 253 1.67 0.64 9.41
N CYS A 254 0.93 -0.27 10.08
CA CYS A 254 -0.10 0.09 11.04
C CYS A 254 0.53 0.68 12.31
N ASP A 255 1.64 0.09 12.81
CA ASP A 255 2.36 0.62 13.99
C ASP A 255 2.82 2.04 13.74
N ILE A 256 3.37 2.32 12.56
CA ILE A 256 3.80 3.67 12.17
C ILE A 256 2.61 4.64 12.11
N LEU A 257 1.48 4.23 11.50
CA LEU A 257 0.28 5.06 11.47
C LEU A 257 -0.12 5.48 12.89
N HIS A 258 -0.09 4.54 13.84
CA HIS A 258 -0.50 4.79 15.22
C HIS A 258 0.52 5.59 16.03
N THR A 259 1.82 5.34 15.85
CA THR A 259 2.89 6.00 16.64
C THR A 259 3.27 7.36 16.09
N GLU A 260 3.06 7.62 14.79
CA GLU A 260 3.47 8.85 14.14
C GLU A 260 2.28 9.78 13.82
N PRO A 261 1.48 9.59 12.74
CA PRO A 261 0.40 10.53 12.42
C PRO A 261 -0.67 10.60 13.49
N LEU A 262 -1.15 9.45 14.00
CA LEU A 262 -2.23 9.39 14.99
C LEU A 262 -1.79 9.84 16.39
N ALA A 263 -0.49 9.91 16.69
CA ALA A 263 0.02 10.49 17.93
C ALA A 263 0.00 12.02 17.92
N LYS A 264 -0.19 12.66 16.77
CA LYS A 264 -0.18 14.12 16.68
C LYS A 264 -1.53 14.70 17.14
N ARG A 265 -1.49 15.63 18.08
CA ARG A 265 -2.69 16.29 18.62
C ARG A 265 -3.61 16.85 17.53
N SER A 266 -3.04 17.46 16.50
CA SER A 266 -3.80 18.04 15.38
C SER A 266 -4.50 16.99 14.49
N VAL A 267 -4.12 15.72 14.56
CA VAL A 267 -4.80 14.59 13.94
C VAL A 267 -5.89 14.07 14.87
N LEU A 268 -5.58 13.93 16.18
CA LEU A 268 -6.54 13.49 17.19
C LEU A 268 -7.77 14.42 17.25
N GLU A 269 -7.59 15.74 17.25
CA GLU A 269 -8.67 16.74 17.24
C GLU A 269 -9.61 16.61 16.02
N LEU A 270 -9.14 16.04 14.91
CA LEU A 270 -9.95 15.76 13.74
C LEU A 270 -10.61 14.38 13.82
N ILE A 271 -9.87 13.33 14.25
CA ILE A 271 -10.40 11.97 14.28
C ILE A 271 -11.55 11.80 15.25
N GLU A 272 -11.52 12.52 16.39
CA GLU A 272 -12.58 12.52 17.40
C GLU A 272 -13.94 13.05 16.89
N GLN A 273 -13.95 13.73 15.74
CA GLN A 273 -15.20 14.18 15.10
C GLN A 273 -15.84 13.10 14.21
N PHE A 274 -15.21 11.96 14.08
CA PHE A 274 -15.75 10.78 13.40
C PHE A 274 -16.29 9.76 14.40
N GLU A 275 -17.14 8.87 13.94
CA GLU A 275 -17.28 7.53 14.49
C GLU A 275 -16.13 6.70 13.93
N VAL A 276 -15.34 6.07 14.81
CA VAL A 276 -14.06 5.46 14.41
C VAL A 276 -14.06 3.99 14.75
N VAL A 277 -13.91 3.14 13.74
CA VAL A 277 -13.93 1.69 13.90
C VAL A 277 -12.63 1.11 13.41
N GLN A 278 -12.06 0.16 14.15
CA GLN A 278 -10.92 -0.65 13.76
C GLN A 278 -11.36 -2.08 13.50
N LEU A 279 -11.02 -2.61 12.33
CA LEU A 279 -11.33 -3.98 11.91
C LEU A 279 -10.06 -4.69 11.46
N ASP A 280 -9.86 -5.89 12.00
CA ASP A 280 -8.84 -6.81 11.50
C ASP A 280 -9.34 -7.46 10.21
N VAL A 281 -8.61 -7.25 9.10
CA VAL A 281 -8.95 -7.78 7.77
C VAL A 281 -8.97 -9.32 7.72
N ASP A 282 -8.35 -9.98 8.69
CA ASP A 282 -8.30 -11.43 8.79
C ASP A 282 -9.33 -12.00 9.78
N SER A 283 -10.14 -11.14 10.43
CA SER A 283 -11.11 -11.53 11.46
C SER A 283 -12.49 -11.85 10.90
N ASP A 284 -13.13 -12.83 11.50
CA ASP A 284 -14.53 -13.16 11.24
C ASP A 284 -15.50 -12.45 12.19
N VAL A 285 -15.08 -11.38 12.87
CA VAL A 285 -15.94 -10.56 13.71
C VAL A 285 -17.13 -10.04 12.88
N PRO A 286 -18.39 -10.19 13.39
CA PRO A 286 -19.57 -9.72 12.66
C PRO A 286 -19.62 -8.20 12.57
N VAL A 287 -19.99 -7.70 11.40
CA VAL A 287 -20.18 -6.27 11.12
C VAL A 287 -21.49 -6.08 10.35
N LEU A 288 -22.36 -5.22 10.85
CA LEU A 288 -23.46 -4.67 10.07
C LEU A 288 -22.93 -3.40 9.36
N THR A 289 -22.72 -3.51 8.05
CA THR A 289 -22.04 -2.47 7.25
C THR A 289 -22.90 -1.20 7.10
N PRO A 290 -22.34 -0.05 6.67
CA PRO A 290 -23.09 1.19 6.53
C PRO A 290 -24.29 1.14 5.58
N ASN A 291 -24.32 0.18 4.66
CA ASN A 291 -25.46 -0.07 3.75
C ASN A 291 -26.39 -1.21 4.19
N GLY A 292 -26.28 -1.66 5.46
CA GLY A 292 -27.17 -2.66 6.05
C GLY A 292 -26.84 -4.12 5.72
N GLU A 293 -25.66 -4.40 5.17
CA GLU A 293 -25.26 -5.79 4.89
C GLU A 293 -24.63 -6.45 6.12
N HIS A 294 -25.00 -7.70 6.39
CA HIS A 294 -24.38 -8.53 7.41
C HIS A 294 -23.18 -9.24 6.83
N LEU A 295 -21.98 -8.81 7.20
CA LEU A 295 -20.71 -9.38 6.76
C LEU A 295 -19.80 -9.67 7.95
N THR A 296 -18.67 -10.35 7.71
CA THR A 296 -17.54 -10.33 8.63
C THR A 296 -16.54 -9.25 8.20
N ALA A 297 -15.67 -8.82 9.10
CA ALA A 297 -14.62 -7.84 8.78
C ALA A 297 -13.79 -8.28 7.57
N ARG A 298 -13.39 -9.55 7.51
CA ARG A 298 -12.69 -10.18 6.38
C ARG A 298 -13.48 -10.08 5.07
N LEU A 299 -14.76 -10.47 5.10
CA LEU A 299 -15.58 -10.44 3.89
C LEU A 299 -15.82 -9.01 3.40
N TRP A 300 -15.98 -8.07 4.34
CA TRP A 300 -16.14 -6.66 3.98
C TRP A 300 -14.86 -6.06 3.40
N ALA A 301 -13.70 -6.30 4.01
CA ALA A 301 -12.40 -5.89 3.43
C ALA A 301 -12.20 -6.45 2.02
N LYS A 302 -12.52 -7.74 1.81
CA LYS A 302 -12.47 -8.37 0.49
C LYS A 302 -13.43 -7.73 -0.50
N LYS A 303 -14.67 -7.44 -0.11
CA LYS A 303 -15.67 -6.78 -0.96
C LYS A 303 -15.23 -5.38 -1.38
N LEU A 304 -14.55 -4.65 -0.47
CA LEU A 304 -13.97 -3.34 -0.75
C LEU A 304 -12.69 -3.40 -1.57
N GLY A 305 -12.10 -4.59 -1.77
CA GLY A 305 -10.83 -4.77 -2.48
C GLY A 305 -9.62 -4.22 -1.71
N ILE A 306 -9.65 -4.27 -0.37
CA ILE A 306 -8.53 -3.83 0.47
C ILE A 306 -7.39 -4.85 0.32
N PHE A 307 -6.29 -4.44 -0.29
CA PHE A 307 -5.10 -5.27 -0.54
C PHE A 307 -3.86 -4.77 0.22
N TYR A 308 -3.94 -3.60 0.81
CA TYR A 308 -2.87 -2.97 1.58
C TYR A 308 -3.41 -2.54 2.95
N THR A 309 -2.65 -2.77 4.01
CA THR A 309 -2.95 -2.30 5.38
C THR A 309 -1.82 -1.39 5.87
N PRO A 310 -2.14 -0.33 6.62
CA PRO A 310 -3.49 0.10 6.98
C PRO A 310 -4.24 0.73 5.80
N ALA A 311 -5.56 0.49 5.73
CA ALA A 311 -6.44 1.21 4.82
C ALA A 311 -7.56 1.91 5.61
N LEU A 312 -7.80 3.19 5.34
CA LEU A 312 -8.81 3.99 5.97
C LEU A 312 -9.92 4.31 4.98
N VAL A 313 -11.14 3.91 5.27
CA VAL A 313 -12.29 4.16 4.41
C VAL A 313 -13.24 5.13 5.11
N PHE A 314 -13.52 6.26 4.46
CA PHE A 314 -14.35 7.34 5.00
C PHE A 314 -15.75 7.30 4.38
N PHE A 315 -16.76 7.31 5.23
CA PHE A 315 -18.18 7.33 4.87
C PHE A 315 -18.86 8.58 5.41
N ASP A 316 -19.83 9.09 4.67
CA ASP A 316 -20.68 10.16 5.19
C ASP A 316 -21.71 9.65 6.21
N GLN A 317 -22.51 10.56 6.72
CA GLN A 317 -23.56 10.25 7.70
C GLN A 317 -24.66 9.35 7.12
N SER A 318 -24.76 9.18 5.80
CA SER A 318 -25.72 8.28 5.13
C SER A 318 -25.11 6.91 4.79
N GLY A 319 -23.86 6.66 5.14
CA GLY A 319 -23.16 5.41 4.83
C GLY A 319 -22.58 5.33 3.43
N LYS A 320 -22.59 6.43 2.67
CA LYS A 320 -21.95 6.48 1.37
C LYS A 320 -20.45 6.66 1.52
N GLU A 321 -19.67 5.79 0.88
CA GLU A 321 -18.22 5.97 0.79
C GLU A 321 -17.87 7.26 0.05
N ILE A 322 -17.01 8.08 0.66
CA ILE A 322 -16.53 9.35 0.10
C ILE A 322 -15.15 9.19 -0.49
N ILE A 323 -14.23 8.65 0.30
CA ILE A 323 -12.81 8.54 -0.05
C ILE A 323 -12.17 7.43 0.79
N ARG A 324 -11.10 6.85 0.26
CA ARG A 324 -10.25 5.92 1.01
C ARG A 324 -8.78 6.28 0.89
N LEU A 325 -8.03 5.97 1.93
CA LEU A 325 -6.57 5.94 1.96
C LEU A 325 -6.17 4.47 2.04
N ASP A 326 -5.77 3.90 0.93
CA ASP A 326 -5.35 2.50 0.77
C ASP A 326 -3.86 2.39 0.38
N SER A 327 -3.09 3.36 0.82
CA SER A 327 -1.65 3.49 0.61
C SER A 327 -1.02 4.20 1.80
N VAL A 328 0.31 4.31 1.85
CA VAL A 328 1.00 5.06 2.91
C VAL A 328 0.48 6.49 3.00
N ALA A 329 0.13 6.90 4.20
CA ALA A 329 -0.40 8.22 4.48
C ALA A 329 0.23 8.81 5.74
N GLY A 330 0.97 9.91 5.58
CA GLY A 330 1.50 10.71 6.67
C GLY A 330 0.48 11.73 7.20
N GLN A 331 0.95 12.53 8.14
CA GLN A 331 0.13 13.49 8.87
C GLN A 331 -0.63 14.46 7.96
N HIS A 332 0.06 15.05 6.97
CA HIS A 332 -0.52 16.09 6.10
C HIS A 332 -1.66 15.54 5.24
N ARG A 333 -1.46 14.38 4.64
CA ARG A 333 -2.48 13.70 3.82
C ARG A 333 -3.68 13.30 4.65
N LEU A 334 -3.46 12.71 5.82
CA LEU A 334 -4.52 12.27 6.72
C LEU A 334 -5.38 13.45 7.18
N GLN A 335 -4.78 14.56 7.63
CA GLN A 335 -5.50 15.78 7.99
C GLN A 335 -6.29 16.37 6.81
N GLY A 336 -5.69 16.37 5.62
CA GLY A 336 -6.33 16.89 4.41
C GLY A 336 -7.60 16.12 4.07
N VAL A 337 -7.55 14.78 4.11
CA VAL A 337 -8.69 13.90 3.85
C VAL A 337 -9.76 14.07 4.93
N MET A 338 -9.39 14.07 6.20
CA MET A 338 -10.36 14.28 7.29
C MET A 338 -11.10 15.62 7.16
N ARG A 339 -10.38 16.70 6.87
CA ARG A 339 -11.02 18.03 6.64
C ARG A 339 -11.95 17.99 5.41
N TYR A 340 -11.56 17.33 4.32
CA TYR A 340 -12.41 17.18 3.14
C TYR A 340 -13.75 16.54 3.47
N VAL A 341 -13.75 15.52 4.33
CA VAL A 341 -14.96 14.84 4.78
C VAL A 341 -15.74 15.68 5.78
N LEU A 342 -15.10 16.18 6.86
CA LEU A 342 -15.74 16.90 7.95
C LEU A 342 -16.39 18.22 7.50
N THR A 343 -15.76 18.94 6.58
CA THR A 343 -16.33 20.20 6.05
C THR A 343 -17.42 19.95 5.02
N GLY A 344 -17.68 18.71 4.62
CA GLY A 344 -18.61 18.40 3.55
C GLY A 344 -18.15 18.87 2.17
N ALA A 345 -16.87 19.17 2.01
CA ALA A 345 -16.29 19.67 0.76
C ALA A 345 -16.52 18.73 -0.42
N TYR A 346 -16.63 17.41 -0.17
CA TYR A 346 -16.95 16.40 -1.16
C TYR A 346 -18.31 16.63 -1.88
N LYS A 347 -19.20 17.40 -1.31
CA LYS A 347 -20.49 17.76 -1.93
C LYS A 347 -20.29 18.79 -3.05
N LYS A 348 -19.29 19.68 -2.92
CA LYS A 348 -18.94 20.71 -3.89
C LYS A 348 -17.87 20.20 -4.88
N TYR A 349 -16.92 19.45 -4.39
CA TYR A 349 -15.77 18.92 -5.13
C TYR A 349 -15.85 17.39 -5.13
N PRO A 350 -16.33 16.76 -6.21
CA PRO A 350 -16.54 15.31 -6.29
C PRO A 350 -15.28 14.47 -6.09
N THR A 351 -14.09 15.03 -6.33
CA THR A 351 -12.80 14.39 -6.05
C THR A 351 -11.98 15.21 -5.06
N TYR A 352 -11.14 14.53 -4.29
CA TYR A 352 -10.20 15.19 -3.38
C TYR A 352 -9.19 16.06 -4.13
N LEU A 353 -8.87 15.66 -5.37
CA LEU A 353 -8.00 16.46 -6.23
C LEU A 353 -8.62 17.80 -6.59
N GLU A 354 -9.91 17.85 -6.99
CA GLU A 354 -10.62 19.09 -7.25
C GLU A 354 -10.72 19.98 -6.00
N TYR A 355 -10.91 19.38 -4.83
CA TYR A 355 -10.89 20.13 -3.56
C TYR A 355 -9.53 20.81 -3.32
N ARG A 356 -8.44 20.10 -3.61
CA ARG A 356 -7.09 20.67 -3.51
C ARG A 356 -6.90 21.83 -4.49
N PHE A 357 -7.38 21.71 -5.72
CA PHE A 357 -7.34 22.80 -6.70
C PHE A 357 -8.14 24.03 -6.25
N GLY A 358 -9.39 23.84 -5.82
CA GLY A 358 -10.25 24.93 -5.39
C GLY A 358 -9.73 25.67 -4.16
N ARG A 359 -8.84 25.10 -3.38
CA ARG A 359 -8.14 25.77 -2.27
C ARG A 359 -6.97 26.61 -2.72
N MET A 360 -6.30 26.25 -3.81
CA MET A 360 -5.16 27.02 -4.32
C MET A 360 -5.61 28.29 -5.04
N ASP A 361 -6.77 28.26 -5.68
CA ASP A 361 -7.35 29.43 -6.36
C ASP A 361 -7.87 30.51 -5.38
N THR A 362 -7.85 30.24 -4.07
CA THR A 362 -8.31 31.15 -3.01
C THR A 362 -7.17 31.84 -2.24
N TYR A 363 -5.93 31.62 -2.62
CA TYR A 363 -4.72 32.28 -2.14
C TYR A 363 -3.99 33.00 -3.27
#